data_9e3f20305a3768619993fd7fce4874ae
#
_entry.id   9e3f20305a3768619993fd7fce4874ae
#
_cell.length_a   1.000
_cell.length_b   1.000
_cell.length_c   1.000
_cell.angle_alpha   90.00
_cell.angle_beta   90.00
_cell.angle_gamma   90.00
#
_symmetry.space_group_name_H-M   'P 1'
#
loop_
_entity.id
_entity.type
_entity.pdbx_description
1 polymer ?
#
loop_
_entity_poly.entity_id
_entity_poly.type
_entity_poly.pdbx_seq_one_letter_code
_entity_poly.pdbx_strand_id
1 'polypeptide(L)'
;IKDQILDLKAQGTTIILSTHRMESVEELCDSVALVHQSRKVLDGRISEVKEKFKQNLFEITLSEASLDAFNSFKTKNELFNEKLDENLIRFEIKNSMSQKELLQELLNIGKIVEFKEKIPTMNEVFIAAVKGI
;
A
#
# COMPACT_ATOMS: atom_id res chain seq x y z
N ILE A 1 13.33 6.66 23.77
CA ILE A 1 12.64 7.91 23.37
C ILE A 1 11.28 7.61 22.77
N LYS A 2 11.21 6.64 21.87
CA LYS A 2 9.96 6.24 21.22
C LYS A 2 8.89 5.83 22.23
N ASP A 3 9.25 5.00 23.18
CA ASP A 3 8.32 4.51 24.22
C ASP A 3 7.81 5.66 25.09
N GLN A 4 8.67 6.62 25.40
CA GLN A 4 8.31 7.79 26.18
C GLN A 4 7.29 8.66 25.44
N ILE A 5 7.47 8.83 24.13
CA ILE A 5 6.55 9.58 23.29
C ILE A 5 5.18 8.90 23.25
N LEU A 6 5.17 7.57 23.07
CA LEU A 6 3.93 6.81 23.05
C LEU A 6 3.21 6.85 24.38
N ASP A 7 3.94 6.80 25.51
CA ASP A 7 3.35 6.91 26.84
C ASP A 7 2.68 8.27 27.05
N LEU A 8 3.37 9.35 26.68
CA LEU A 8 2.82 10.71 26.78
C LEU A 8 1.56 10.87 25.91
N LYS A 9 1.59 10.30 24.73
CA LYS A 9 0.46 10.32 23.81
C LYS A 9 -0.75 9.59 24.38
N ALA A 10 -0.50 8.43 25.01
CA ALA A 10 -1.56 7.65 25.67
C ALA A 10 -2.21 8.40 26.82
N GLN A 11 -1.48 9.34 27.44
CA GLN A 11 -1.99 10.18 28.51
C GLN A 11 -2.77 11.41 28.00
N GLY A 12 -2.96 11.52 26.70
CA GLY A 12 -3.70 12.65 26.10
C GLY A 12 -2.85 13.85 25.78
N THR A 13 -1.53 13.75 25.89
CA THR A 13 -0.62 14.86 25.56
C THR A 13 -0.51 15.03 24.05
N THR A 14 -0.61 16.27 23.58
CA THR A 14 -0.35 16.62 22.19
C THR A 14 1.15 16.77 21.98
N ILE A 15 1.68 16.03 21.01
CA ILE A 15 3.13 16.04 20.74
C ILE A 15 3.37 16.44 19.29
N ILE A 16 4.30 17.38 19.09
CA ILE A 16 4.74 17.78 17.75
C ILE A 16 6.16 17.26 17.55
N LEU A 17 6.32 16.45 16.50
CA LEU A 17 7.61 15.85 16.15
C LEU A 17 8.06 16.32 14.79
N SER A 18 9.26 16.89 14.72
CA SER A 18 9.89 17.27 13.46
C SER A 18 10.95 16.25 13.11
N THR A 19 10.84 15.66 11.93
CA THR A 19 11.76 14.60 11.51
C THR A 19 11.81 14.50 9.99
N HIS A 20 12.93 14.01 9.48
CA HIS A 20 13.06 13.63 8.08
C HIS A 20 13.00 12.10 7.90
N ARG A 21 12.77 11.38 8.98
CA ARG A 21 12.70 9.90 8.98
C ARG A 21 11.24 9.47 8.88
N MET A 22 10.87 8.94 7.72
CA MET A 22 9.49 8.55 7.47
C MET A 22 9.03 7.38 8.33
N GLU A 23 9.95 6.50 8.75
CA GLU A 23 9.62 5.42 9.67
C GLU A 23 9.10 5.94 11.01
N SER A 24 9.70 7.02 11.51
CA SER A 24 9.25 7.66 12.75
C SER A 24 7.87 8.28 12.59
N VAL A 25 7.59 8.86 11.42
CA VAL A 25 6.27 9.42 11.11
C VAL A 25 5.21 8.32 11.17
N GLU A 26 5.48 7.17 10.56
CA GLU A 26 4.52 6.06 10.53
C GLU A 26 4.24 5.49 11.92
N GLU A 27 5.27 5.39 12.75
CA GLU A 27 5.15 4.77 14.05
C GLU A 27 4.54 5.69 15.11
N LEU A 28 4.81 6.99 15.03
CA LEU A 28 4.54 7.92 16.13
C LEU A 28 3.45 8.94 15.86
N CYS A 29 3.16 9.24 14.59
CA CYS A 29 2.29 10.36 14.24
C CYS A 29 0.91 9.90 13.82
N ASP A 30 -0.10 10.68 14.16
CA ASP A 30 -1.48 10.50 13.69
C ASP A 30 -1.76 11.37 12.47
N SER A 31 -1.14 12.55 12.45
CA SER A 31 -1.27 13.53 11.38
C SER A 31 0.10 14.01 10.96
N VAL A 32 0.21 14.49 9.75
CA VAL A 32 1.48 14.91 9.16
C VAL A 32 1.31 16.18 8.34
N ALA A 33 2.35 16.98 8.31
CA ALA A 33 2.51 18.07 7.35
C ALA A 33 3.89 17.88 6.71
N LEU A 34 3.92 17.71 5.40
CA LEU A 34 5.17 17.54 4.66
C LEU A 34 5.58 18.86 4.03
N VAL A 35 6.84 19.22 4.24
CA VAL A 35 7.43 20.46 3.74
C VAL A 35 8.59 20.10 2.82
N HIS A 36 8.61 20.71 1.63
CA HIS A 36 9.69 20.53 0.67
C HIS A 36 9.98 21.88 0.01
N GLN A 37 11.24 22.26 0.01
CA GLN A 37 11.70 23.55 -0.54
C GLN A 37 10.87 24.72 0.00
N SER A 38 10.73 24.77 1.32
CA SER A 38 10.01 25.82 2.06
C SER A 38 8.52 25.92 1.75
N ARG A 39 7.95 24.91 1.11
CA ARG A 39 6.52 24.85 0.81
C ARG A 39 5.87 23.65 1.46
N LYS A 40 4.67 23.85 1.97
CA LYS A 40 3.86 22.74 2.45
C LYS A 40 3.33 21.99 1.23
N VAL A 41 3.72 20.72 1.11
CA VAL A 41 3.36 19.87 -0.02
C VAL A 41 2.01 19.19 0.23
N LEU A 42 1.82 18.70 1.44
CA LEU A 42 0.56 18.08 1.86
C LEU A 42 0.44 18.13 3.38
N ASP A 43 -0.78 17.99 3.87
CA ASP A 43 -1.05 17.80 5.29
C ASP A 43 -2.31 16.98 5.48
N GLY A 44 -2.50 16.46 6.67
CA GLY A 44 -3.68 15.70 7.04
C GLY A 44 -3.36 14.52 7.92
N ARG A 45 -4.38 13.73 8.20
CA ARG A 45 -4.22 12.47 8.91
C ARG A 45 -3.49 11.47 8.02
N ILE A 46 -2.61 10.67 8.63
CA ILE A 46 -1.80 9.70 7.88
C ILE A 46 -2.70 8.75 7.07
N SER A 47 -3.78 8.25 7.67
CA SER A 47 -4.70 7.36 6.97
C SER A 47 -5.34 8.01 5.75
N GLU A 48 -5.75 9.26 5.87
CA GLU A 48 -6.37 10.01 4.78
C GLU A 48 -5.36 10.34 3.68
N VAL A 49 -4.15 10.71 4.07
CA VAL A 49 -3.07 11.01 3.13
C VAL A 49 -2.71 9.76 2.31
N LYS A 50 -2.55 8.63 2.98
CA LYS A 50 -2.26 7.37 2.29
C LYS A 50 -3.37 6.96 1.34
N GLU A 51 -4.62 7.18 1.73
CA GLU A 51 -5.78 6.88 0.88
C GLU A 51 -5.73 7.64 -0.44
N LYS A 52 -5.31 8.91 -0.40
CA LYS A 52 -5.20 9.73 -1.60
C LYS A 52 -4.12 9.24 -2.56
N PHE A 53 -3.11 8.57 -2.05
CA PHE A 53 -1.97 8.12 -2.85
C PHE A 53 -2.01 6.63 -3.18
N LYS A 54 -3.12 5.96 -2.93
CA LYS A 54 -3.30 4.58 -3.36
C LYS A 54 -3.24 4.47 -4.88
N GLN A 55 -2.60 3.41 -5.37
CA GLN A 55 -2.42 3.18 -6.79
C GLN A 55 -3.24 2.01 -7.32
N ASN A 56 -4.20 1.52 -6.55
CA ASN A 56 -4.98 0.31 -6.88
C ASN A 56 -4.08 -0.90 -7.12
N LEU A 57 -3.04 -1.01 -6.32
CA LEU A 57 -2.09 -2.11 -6.40
C LEU A 57 -2.49 -3.19 -5.41
N PHE A 58 -2.60 -4.43 -5.89
CA PHE A 58 -3.05 -5.57 -5.10
C PHE A 58 -2.00 -6.65 -5.09
N GLU A 59 -1.81 -7.27 -3.93
CA GLU A 59 -1.01 -8.46 -3.74
C GLU A 59 -1.92 -9.66 -3.67
N ILE A 60 -1.67 -10.66 -4.51
CA ILE A 60 -2.56 -11.80 -4.66
C ILE A 60 -1.77 -13.08 -4.55
N THR A 61 -2.31 -14.05 -3.80
CA THR A 61 -1.77 -15.40 -3.73
C THR A 61 -2.88 -16.38 -4.09
N LEU A 62 -2.61 -17.22 -5.07
CA LEU A 62 -3.54 -18.25 -5.53
C LEU A 62 -2.95 -19.64 -5.29
N SER A 63 -3.80 -20.60 -4.97
CA SER A 63 -3.45 -22.00 -4.92
C SER A 63 -4.35 -22.80 -5.86
N GLU A 64 -3.94 -24.01 -6.19
CA GLU A 64 -4.70 -24.91 -7.08
C GLU A 64 -5.11 -24.22 -8.38
N ALA A 65 -4.20 -23.40 -8.92
CA ALA A 65 -4.49 -22.59 -10.09
C ALA A 65 -4.37 -23.40 -11.38
N SER A 66 -5.29 -23.15 -12.31
CA SER A 66 -5.16 -23.63 -13.68
C SER A 66 -4.11 -22.76 -14.38
N LEU A 67 -3.03 -23.40 -14.84
CA LEU A 67 -1.97 -22.68 -15.55
C LEU A 67 -2.47 -22.05 -16.84
N ASP A 68 -3.37 -22.72 -17.55
CA ASP A 68 -3.94 -22.18 -18.78
C ASP A 68 -4.76 -20.92 -18.50
N ALA A 69 -5.60 -20.97 -17.46
CA ALA A 69 -6.41 -19.83 -17.06
C ALA A 69 -5.52 -18.69 -16.57
N PHE A 70 -4.50 -18.99 -15.79
CA PHE A 70 -3.55 -17.99 -15.31
C PHE A 70 -2.79 -17.33 -16.47
N ASN A 71 -2.33 -18.09 -17.43
CA ASN A 71 -1.64 -17.56 -18.60
C ASN A 71 -2.54 -16.65 -19.42
N SER A 72 -3.80 -17.02 -19.57
CA SER A 72 -4.80 -16.16 -20.25
C SER A 72 -5.01 -14.84 -19.51
N PHE A 73 -5.09 -14.90 -18.19
CA PHE A 73 -5.20 -13.73 -17.35
C PHE A 73 -3.97 -12.84 -17.48
N LYS A 74 -2.79 -13.45 -17.50
CA LYS A 74 -1.52 -12.75 -17.61
C LYS A 74 -1.36 -12.03 -18.95
N THR A 75 -1.91 -12.57 -20.03
CA THR A 75 -1.85 -11.90 -21.35
C THR A 75 -2.72 -10.64 -21.39
N LYS A 76 -3.79 -10.59 -20.60
CA LYS A 76 -4.71 -9.46 -20.55
C LYS A 76 -4.29 -8.40 -19.53
N ASN A 77 -3.45 -8.76 -18.57
CA ASN A 77 -3.10 -7.88 -17.45
C ASN A 77 -1.59 -7.88 -17.23
N GLU A 78 -1.05 -6.73 -16.87
CA GLU A 78 0.36 -6.62 -16.51
C GLU A 78 0.54 -7.02 -15.05
N LEU A 79 1.36 -8.03 -14.80
CA LEU A 79 1.64 -8.52 -13.45
C LEU A 79 3.06 -8.17 -13.04
N PHE A 80 3.24 -7.96 -11.73
CA PHE A 80 4.53 -7.59 -11.14
C PHE A 80 4.93 -8.59 -10.08
N ASN A 81 6.22 -8.77 -9.89
CA ASN A 81 6.78 -9.57 -8.80
C ASN A 81 6.20 -10.97 -8.71
N GLU A 82 6.07 -11.64 -9.86
CA GLU A 82 5.56 -13.01 -9.91
C GLU A 82 6.49 -13.97 -9.20
N LYS A 83 5.91 -14.86 -8.38
CA LYS A 83 6.64 -15.93 -7.74
C LYS A 83 5.83 -17.21 -7.80
N LEU A 84 6.46 -18.26 -8.28
CA LEU A 84 5.89 -19.60 -8.27
C LEU A 84 6.59 -20.39 -7.16
N ASP A 85 5.80 -20.92 -6.23
CA ASP A 85 6.30 -21.69 -5.11
C ASP A 85 5.40 -22.88 -4.87
N GLU A 86 5.89 -24.07 -5.25
CA GLU A 86 5.11 -25.32 -5.20
C GLU A 86 3.74 -25.17 -5.86
N ASN A 87 2.67 -25.10 -5.05
CA ASN A 87 1.29 -24.97 -5.54
C ASN A 87 0.77 -23.54 -5.41
N LEU A 88 1.64 -22.59 -5.09
CA LEU A 88 1.23 -21.20 -4.89
C LEU A 88 1.76 -20.31 -6.00
N ILE A 89 0.90 -19.42 -6.46
CA ILE A 89 1.26 -18.36 -7.39
C ILE A 89 1.04 -17.04 -6.68
N ARG A 90 2.09 -16.23 -6.57
CA ARG A 90 2.04 -14.90 -5.97
C ARG A 90 2.38 -13.86 -7.02
N PHE A 91 1.64 -12.78 -7.02
CA PHE A 91 1.90 -11.68 -7.94
C PHE A 91 1.26 -10.41 -7.42
N GLU A 92 1.66 -9.29 -8.01
CA GLU A 92 1.04 -8.00 -7.79
C GLU A 92 0.41 -7.53 -9.08
N ILE A 93 -0.73 -6.87 -8.98
CA ILE A 93 -1.44 -6.33 -10.14
C ILE A 93 -1.93 -4.91 -9.84
N LYS A 94 -1.75 -4.02 -10.81
CA LYS A 94 -2.37 -2.70 -10.76
C LYS A 94 -3.73 -2.82 -11.41
N ASN A 95 -4.78 -2.74 -10.61
CA ASN A 95 -6.13 -3.01 -11.07
C ASN A 95 -6.76 -1.79 -11.72
N SER A 96 -7.25 -1.95 -12.97
CA SER A 96 -7.97 -0.92 -13.68
C SER A 96 -9.48 -1.20 -13.75
N MET A 97 -9.90 -2.33 -13.20
CA MET A 97 -11.31 -2.74 -13.16
C MET A 97 -11.82 -2.65 -11.71
N SER A 98 -13.09 -2.93 -11.49
CA SER A 98 -13.62 -2.95 -10.13
C SER A 98 -13.03 -4.14 -9.35
N GLN A 99 -12.98 -4.00 -8.02
CA GLN A 99 -12.50 -5.08 -7.16
C GLN A 99 -13.32 -6.36 -7.35
N LYS A 100 -14.63 -6.21 -7.53
CA LYS A 100 -15.52 -7.34 -7.76
C LYS A 100 -15.16 -8.10 -9.04
N GLU A 101 -14.90 -7.37 -10.11
CA GLU A 101 -14.51 -7.99 -11.39
C GLU A 101 -13.18 -8.72 -11.28
N LEU A 102 -12.22 -8.11 -10.60
CA LEU A 102 -10.92 -8.73 -10.38
C LEU A 102 -11.07 -10.03 -9.57
N LEU A 103 -11.83 -10.00 -8.49
CA LEU A 103 -12.08 -11.18 -7.67
C LEU A 103 -12.76 -12.30 -8.47
N GLN A 104 -13.73 -11.95 -9.32
CA GLN A 104 -14.41 -12.94 -10.16
C GLN A 104 -13.44 -13.61 -11.13
N GLU A 105 -12.56 -12.85 -11.76
CA GLU A 105 -11.55 -13.42 -12.66
C GLU A 105 -10.59 -14.33 -11.91
N LEU A 106 -10.15 -13.92 -10.73
CA LEU A 106 -9.24 -14.72 -9.92
C LEU A 106 -9.88 -16.02 -9.45
N LEU A 107 -11.16 -16.02 -9.10
CA LEU A 107 -11.89 -17.22 -8.69
C LEU A 107 -11.98 -18.23 -9.83
N ASN A 108 -12.02 -17.78 -11.07
CA ASN A 108 -12.02 -18.67 -12.23
C ASN A 108 -10.66 -19.32 -12.49
N ILE A 109 -9.59 -18.76 -11.94
CA ILE A 109 -8.25 -19.29 -12.12
C ILE A 109 -7.91 -20.34 -11.07
N GLY A 110 -8.26 -20.09 -9.82
CA GLY A 110 -7.92 -20.98 -8.72
C GLY A 110 -8.50 -20.52 -7.41
N LYS A 111 -7.95 -21.07 -6.32
CA LYS A 111 -8.37 -20.72 -4.97
C LYS A 111 -7.60 -19.50 -4.49
N ILE A 112 -8.31 -18.49 -4.04
CA ILE A 112 -7.68 -17.27 -3.50
C ILE A 112 -7.25 -17.55 -2.06
N VAL A 113 -5.94 -17.51 -1.82
CA VAL A 113 -5.36 -17.67 -0.49
C VAL A 113 -5.24 -16.32 0.18
N GLU A 114 -4.80 -15.31 -0.56
CA GLU A 114 -4.64 -13.96 -0.05
C GLU A 114 -5.00 -12.95 -1.12
N PHE A 115 -5.74 -11.93 -0.72
CA PHE A 115 -6.09 -10.80 -1.57
C PHE A 115 -5.94 -9.55 -0.71
N LYS A 116 -4.94 -8.72 -1.03
CA LYS A 116 -4.59 -7.58 -0.19
C LYS A 116 -4.32 -6.36 -1.05
N GLU A 117 -4.96 -5.26 -0.72
CA GLU A 117 -4.64 -3.98 -1.33
C GLU A 117 -3.38 -3.41 -0.68
N LYS A 118 -2.40 -3.03 -1.50
CA LYS A 118 -1.18 -2.42 -1.00
C LYS A 118 -1.42 -0.95 -0.71
N ILE A 119 -1.18 -0.58 0.54
CA ILE A 119 -1.27 0.80 0.99
C ILE A 119 0.15 1.39 0.95
N PRO A 120 0.34 2.58 0.36
CA PRO A 120 1.69 3.14 0.29
C PRO A 120 2.24 3.48 1.66
N THR A 121 3.56 3.37 1.81
CA THR A 121 4.26 3.87 2.99
C THR A 121 4.34 5.39 2.92
N MET A 122 4.60 6.04 4.06
CA MET A 122 4.77 7.50 4.07
C MET A 122 5.96 7.95 3.22
N ASN A 123 7.01 7.11 3.12
CA ASN A 123 8.13 7.41 2.25
C ASN A 123 7.69 7.45 0.78
N GLU A 124 6.88 6.48 0.37
CA GLU A 124 6.32 6.44 -0.99
C GLU A 124 5.39 7.62 -1.26
N VAL A 125 4.57 7.99 -0.27
CA VAL A 125 3.68 9.16 -0.35
C VAL A 125 4.50 10.44 -0.54
N PHE A 126 5.55 10.60 0.26
CA PHE A 126 6.42 11.78 0.18
C PHE A 126 7.05 11.91 -1.21
N ILE A 127 7.61 10.81 -1.72
CA ILE A 127 8.23 10.81 -3.05
C ILE A 127 7.20 11.16 -4.13
N ALA A 128 6.02 10.58 -4.07
CA ALA A 128 4.96 10.84 -5.03
C ALA A 128 4.47 12.28 -4.98
N ALA A 129 4.31 12.83 -3.78
CA ALA A 129 3.85 14.21 -3.58
C ALA A 129 4.87 15.21 -4.12
N VAL A 130 6.16 14.98 -3.88
CA VAL A 130 7.23 15.85 -4.36
C VAL A 130 7.32 15.80 -5.89
N LYS A 131 7.15 14.64 -6.49
CA LYS A 131 7.18 14.50 -7.95
C LYS A 131 6.00 15.17 -8.65
N GLY A 132 4.87 15.30 -7.95
CA GLY A 132 3.67 15.94 -8.49
C GLY A 132 3.75 17.46 -8.52
N ILE A 133 4.83 18.03 -7.99
CA ILE A 133 5.09 19.46 -8.00
C ILE A 133 5.97 19.79 -9.23
#